data_811a5f2026f8c064edd36b6dd0165787
#
_entry.id   811a5f2026f8c064edd36b6dd0165787
#
_cell.length_a   1.000
_cell.length_b   1.000
_cell.length_c   1.000
_cell.angle_alpha   90.00
_cell.angle_beta   90.00
_cell.angle_gamma   90.00
#
_symmetry.space_group_name_H-M   'P 1'
#
loop_
_entity.id
_entity.type
_entity.pdbx_description
1 polymer ?
#
loop_
_entity_poly.entity_id
_entity_poly.type
_entity_poly.pdbx_seq_one_letter_code
_entity_poly.pdbx_strand_id
1 'polypeptide(L)'
;AAGSGVFIGGVLLFKALFGSCPTTYSLHDGEFVLEAESFSYSIAPSFETRDVDRLGVQPVDDEVRLELRNEALETHYINQLELVEITHQPDQLVFPDPNGRPIVVSEIFSPAVAVDNSRREVTRELSRADGDAWESPDHRLQTVSTDDFRDHLDLEFDVPTNVRETALVLRMRNSLLNTVLLYDVMLQGQGWRALDWMGQDLDGLVAKLRLGYWYRDRMGMSVSVWRDGAYREIEHLPDTGPIAWQDVALTVPVTEPGRLRVRLSFVADNWRIDRVGIAKPLKNGALRTVALTDVLARDGSIVPEASELLRSTDDDYLITRPGEQLTLRFHVGDSELGAKRTYFLAAEGYYIEWMRREWLQTVSPVPFHPSDDALIDALLAWADQRDAYRAKFEATKIPVR
;
A
#
# COMPACT_ATOMS: atom_id res chain seq x y z
N ALA A 1 -25.96 -28.31 18.90
CA ALA A 1 -25.94 -26.83 18.96
C ALA A 1 -24.62 -26.27 19.54
N ALA A 2 -23.55 -27.06 19.65
CA ALA A 2 -22.26 -26.63 20.20
C ALA A 2 -21.13 -26.53 19.15
N GLY A 3 -21.42 -26.78 17.87
CA GLY A 3 -20.41 -26.82 16.82
C GLY A 3 -20.23 -25.51 16.03
N SER A 4 -21.21 -24.63 16.05
CA SER A 4 -21.20 -23.42 15.19
C SER A 4 -20.37 -22.25 15.76
N GLY A 5 -20.26 -22.15 17.10
CA GLY A 5 -19.55 -21.03 17.74
C GLY A 5 -18.02 -21.12 17.62
N VAL A 6 -17.47 -22.32 17.61
CA VAL A 6 -16.02 -22.54 17.49
C VAL A 6 -15.51 -22.25 16.07
N PHE A 7 -16.34 -22.54 15.06
CA PHE A 7 -15.97 -22.29 13.66
C PHE A 7 -16.00 -20.80 13.31
N ILE A 8 -16.96 -20.04 13.85
CA ILE A 8 -17.05 -18.59 13.64
C ILE A 8 -15.89 -17.88 14.35
N GLY A 9 -15.57 -18.28 15.58
CA GLY A 9 -14.42 -17.72 16.32
C GLY A 9 -13.09 -18.05 15.64
N GLY A 10 -12.91 -19.25 15.12
CA GLY A 10 -11.71 -19.65 14.39
C GLY A 10 -11.51 -18.88 13.07
N VAL A 11 -12.60 -18.67 12.32
CA VAL A 11 -12.57 -17.90 11.07
C VAL A 11 -12.26 -16.42 11.31
N LEU A 12 -12.86 -15.83 12.35
CA LEU A 12 -12.56 -14.42 12.74
C LEU A 12 -11.11 -14.26 13.22
N LEU A 13 -10.62 -15.18 14.04
CA LEU A 13 -9.23 -15.18 14.51
C LEU A 13 -8.23 -15.25 13.34
N PHE A 14 -8.59 -16.02 12.33
CA PHE A 14 -7.76 -16.26 11.15
C PHE A 14 -7.71 -15.06 10.20
N LYS A 15 -8.85 -14.38 10.03
CA LYS A 15 -8.95 -13.13 9.26
C LYS A 15 -8.10 -12.02 9.86
N ALA A 16 -8.07 -11.97 11.18
CA ALA A 16 -7.33 -11.00 11.95
C ALA A 16 -5.80 -11.16 11.92
N LEU A 17 -5.29 -12.27 11.39
CA LEU A 17 -3.84 -12.46 11.24
C LEU A 17 -3.27 -11.80 9.99
N PHE A 18 -4.11 -11.41 9.03
CA PHE A 18 -3.66 -10.98 7.71
C PHE A 18 -4.28 -9.67 7.20
N GLY A 19 -5.25 -9.10 7.91
CA GLY A 19 -5.78 -7.80 7.59
C GLY A 19 -5.10 -6.76 8.47
N SER A 20 -4.62 -5.71 7.89
CA SER A 20 -4.21 -4.49 8.56
C SER A 20 -4.80 -3.34 7.77
N CYS A 21 -5.13 -2.23 8.46
CA CYS A 21 -5.63 -0.99 7.88
C CYS A 21 -7.07 -1.01 7.35
N PRO A 22 -7.67 0.16 7.21
CA PRO A 22 -8.96 0.29 6.55
C PRO A 22 -8.86 -0.14 5.09
N THR A 23 -9.68 -1.12 4.71
CA THR A 23 -9.82 -1.54 3.32
C THR A 23 -11.00 -0.84 2.68
N THR A 24 -10.80 -0.36 1.46
CA THR A 24 -11.84 0.33 0.67
C THR A 24 -12.13 -0.47 -0.60
N TYR A 25 -13.41 -0.72 -0.83
CA TYR A 25 -13.89 -1.48 -1.98
C TYR A 25 -14.84 -0.63 -2.83
N SER A 26 -14.89 -0.92 -4.12
CA SER A 26 -15.94 -0.46 -5.02
C SER A 26 -16.72 -1.64 -5.60
N LEU A 27 -17.91 -1.38 -6.12
CA LEU A 27 -18.76 -2.41 -6.72
C LEU A 27 -18.60 -2.37 -8.25
N HIS A 28 -18.10 -3.46 -8.83
CA HIS A 28 -17.98 -3.67 -10.29
C HIS A 28 -18.78 -4.90 -10.71
N ASP A 29 -19.73 -4.73 -11.59
CA ASP A 29 -20.54 -5.84 -12.14
C ASP A 29 -21.15 -6.77 -11.07
N GLY A 30 -21.47 -6.22 -9.91
CA GLY A 30 -22.04 -6.96 -8.77
C GLY A 30 -21.03 -7.62 -7.85
N GLU A 31 -19.73 -7.46 -8.09
CA GLU A 31 -18.64 -7.94 -7.24
C GLU A 31 -17.89 -6.78 -6.58
N PHE A 32 -17.50 -6.98 -5.32
CA PHE A 32 -16.66 -6.01 -4.63
C PHE A 32 -15.19 -6.17 -5.02
N VAL A 33 -14.60 -5.10 -5.53
CA VAL A 33 -13.19 -5.01 -5.89
C VAL A 33 -12.46 -4.17 -4.87
N LEU A 34 -11.34 -4.67 -4.34
CA LEU A 34 -10.49 -3.93 -3.43
C LEU A 34 -9.78 -2.81 -4.20
N GLU A 35 -9.99 -1.58 -3.74
CA GLU A 35 -9.43 -0.37 -4.35
C GLU A 35 -8.21 0.17 -3.58
N ALA A 36 -8.28 0.17 -2.25
CA ALA A 36 -7.26 0.78 -1.40
C ALA A 36 -7.10 0.05 -0.07
N GLU A 37 -5.90 0.14 0.47
CA GLU A 37 -5.50 -0.24 1.82
C GLU A 37 -4.85 0.99 2.47
N SER A 38 -5.66 1.83 3.11
CA SER A 38 -5.24 3.17 3.51
C SER A 38 -4.33 3.16 4.74
N PHE A 39 -3.34 4.05 4.76
CA PHE A 39 -2.39 4.34 5.85
C PHE A 39 -1.81 3.09 6.57
N SER A 40 -1.41 2.09 5.78
CA SER A 40 -0.93 0.78 6.26
C SER A 40 0.25 0.83 7.25
N TYR A 41 1.04 1.88 7.24
CA TYR A 41 2.18 2.08 8.13
C TYR A 41 1.89 2.96 9.36
N SER A 42 0.65 3.42 9.54
CA SER A 42 0.24 4.29 10.65
C SER A 42 -0.19 3.48 11.88
N ILE A 43 0.75 2.71 12.43
CA ILE A 43 0.54 1.73 13.52
C ILE A 43 0.30 2.33 14.91
N ALA A 44 0.31 3.65 15.05
CA ALA A 44 0.11 4.37 16.31
C ALA A 44 -0.24 5.83 16.03
N PRO A 45 -0.85 6.57 16.97
CA PRO A 45 -1.20 7.98 16.79
C PRO A 45 -0.01 8.85 16.32
N SER A 46 1.18 8.56 16.85
CA SER A 46 2.40 9.28 16.49
C SER A 46 2.85 9.06 15.04
N PHE A 47 2.29 8.08 14.33
CA PHE A 47 2.54 7.77 12.91
C PHE A 47 1.35 8.12 12.02
N GLU A 48 0.36 8.83 12.54
CA GLU A 48 -0.75 9.33 11.72
C GLU A 48 -0.22 10.03 10.46
N THR A 49 -0.81 9.68 9.32
CA THR A 49 -0.40 10.21 8.02
C THR A 49 -1.54 10.23 7.04
N ARG A 50 -1.39 11.06 6.02
CA ARG A 50 -2.25 11.10 4.85
C ARG A 50 -1.71 10.19 3.77
N ASP A 51 -2.56 9.28 3.31
CA ASP A 51 -2.32 8.36 2.20
C ASP A 51 -3.21 8.70 1.02
N VAL A 52 -2.78 8.40 -0.22
CA VAL A 52 -3.54 8.72 -1.44
C VAL A 52 -3.47 7.57 -2.42
N ASP A 53 -4.60 6.91 -2.61
CA ASP A 53 -4.76 5.77 -3.50
C ASP A 53 -5.51 6.14 -4.78
N ARG A 54 -5.01 5.65 -5.91
CA ARG A 54 -5.74 5.73 -7.18
C ARG A 54 -6.82 4.66 -7.21
N LEU A 55 -8.06 5.08 -7.48
CA LEU A 55 -9.19 4.19 -7.57
C LEU A 55 -9.46 3.75 -9.04
N GLY A 56 -9.91 2.50 -9.20
CA GLY A 56 -10.44 1.97 -10.46
C GLY A 56 -11.91 2.28 -10.69
N VAL A 57 -12.58 2.85 -9.69
CA VAL A 57 -14.03 3.10 -9.69
C VAL A 57 -14.48 4.02 -10.80
N GLN A 58 -15.69 3.75 -11.34
CA GLN A 58 -16.41 4.66 -12.22
C GLN A 58 -17.74 5.05 -11.58
N PRO A 59 -18.21 6.30 -11.77
CA PRO A 59 -19.48 6.74 -11.24
C PRO A 59 -20.66 5.95 -11.83
N VAL A 60 -21.67 5.70 -11.02
CA VAL A 60 -22.97 5.18 -11.44
C VAL A 60 -24.04 6.19 -10.99
N ASP A 61 -24.88 6.65 -11.89
CA ASP A 61 -25.92 7.67 -11.61
C ASP A 61 -25.34 8.91 -10.89
N ASP A 62 -24.21 9.43 -11.37
CA ASP A 62 -23.49 10.58 -10.83
C ASP A 62 -22.97 10.42 -9.40
N GLU A 63 -22.87 9.19 -8.91
CA GLU A 63 -22.31 8.87 -7.61
C GLU A 63 -21.10 7.94 -7.72
N VAL A 64 -20.10 8.19 -6.88
CA VAL A 64 -19.08 7.22 -6.50
C VAL A 64 -19.45 6.65 -5.15
N ARG A 65 -19.52 5.31 -5.07
CA ARG A 65 -19.81 4.57 -3.85
C ARG A 65 -18.65 3.69 -3.49
N LEU A 66 -18.17 3.86 -2.28
CA LEU A 66 -17.07 3.07 -1.72
C LEU A 66 -17.54 2.40 -0.44
N GLU A 67 -17.07 1.18 -0.21
CA GLU A 67 -17.33 0.45 1.02
C GLU A 67 -16.06 0.39 1.86
N LEU A 68 -16.08 1.04 3.00
CA LEU A 68 -15.01 1.06 3.99
C LEU A 68 -15.22 -0.09 4.97
N ARG A 69 -14.19 -0.91 5.20
CA ARG A 69 -14.28 -2.07 6.08
C ARG A 69 -13.16 -2.10 7.09
N ASN A 70 -13.47 -2.63 8.29
CA ASN A 70 -12.49 -3.08 9.25
C ASN A 70 -12.49 -4.61 9.29
N GLU A 71 -11.55 -5.21 8.59
CA GLU A 71 -11.45 -6.66 8.41
C GLU A 71 -10.33 -7.29 9.24
N ALA A 72 -9.73 -6.51 10.18
CA ALA A 72 -8.61 -6.93 11.02
C ALA A 72 -8.93 -6.85 12.52
N LEU A 73 -8.07 -7.43 13.38
CA LEU A 73 -8.15 -7.28 14.84
C LEU A 73 -7.46 -6.00 15.30
N GLU A 74 -8.03 -4.88 14.87
CA GLU A 74 -7.52 -3.55 15.19
C GLU A 74 -8.66 -2.54 15.29
N THR A 75 -8.41 -1.41 15.88
CA THR A 75 -9.30 -0.26 15.86
C THR A 75 -8.72 0.79 14.93
N HIS A 76 -9.49 1.21 13.93
CA HIS A 76 -9.12 2.33 13.08
C HIS A 76 -9.60 3.64 13.68
N TYR A 77 -8.77 4.66 13.57
CA TYR A 77 -9.05 6.06 13.89
C TYR A 77 -8.86 6.84 12.59
N ILE A 78 -9.97 7.16 11.94
CA ILE A 78 -9.99 7.81 10.63
C ILE A 78 -10.36 9.27 10.84
N ASN A 79 -9.41 10.16 10.52
CA ASN A 79 -9.55 11.59 10.71
C ASN A 79 -10.23 12.25 9.52
N GLN A 80 -9.78 11.91 8.31
CA GLN A 80 -10.32 12.49 7.08
C GLN A 80 -10.41 11.46 5.96
N LEU A 81 -11.47 11.57 5.14
CA LEU A 81 -11.60 10.88 3.85
C LEU A 81 -12.07 11.86 2.79
N GLU A 82 -11.30 12.02 1.74
CA GLU A 82 -11.60 12.87 0.60
C GLU A 82 -11.56 12.08 -0.71
N LEU A 83 -12.54 12.33 -1.57
CA LEU A 83 -12.47 11.89 -2.96
C LEU A 83 -11.93 13.04 -3.81
N VAL A 84 -10.81 12.81 -4.48
CA VAL A 84 -10.20 13.78 -5.40
C VAL A 84 -10.50 13.34 -6.82
N GLU A 85 -11.17 14.21 -7.59
CA GLU A 85 -11.49 13.98 -8.99
C GLU A 85 -10.51 14.74 -9.88
N ILE A 86 -9.97 14.06 -10.88
CA ILE A 86 -9.11 14.64 -11.91
C ILE A 86 -9.75 14.42 -13.27
N THR A 87 -10.13 15.51 -13.94
CA THR A 87 -10.68 15.49 -15.30
C THR A 87 -9.54 15.54 -16.31
N HIS A 88 -9.55 14.65 -17.29
CA HIS A 88 -8.49 14.55 -18.30
C HIS A 88 -9.03 14.06 -19.65
N GLN A 89 -8.21 14.11 -20.70
CA GLN A 89 -8.57 13.60 -22.03
C GLN A 89 -8.67 12.07 -22.03
N PRO A 90 -9.46 11.46 -22.94
CA PRO A 90 -9.67 10.02 -23.01
C PRO A 90 -8.42 9.17 -23.25
N ASP A 91 -7.41 9.73 -23.90
CA ASP A 91 -6.12 9.10 -24.22
C ASP A 91 -5.04 9.32 -23.13
N GLN A 92 -5.40 9.99 -22.05
CA GLN A 92 -4.52 10.27 -20.94
C GLN A 92 -4.78 9.32 -19.76
N LEU A 93 -3.76 9.12 -18.94
CA LEU A 93 -3.80 8.39 -17.68
C LEU A 93 -3.36 9.31 -16.53
N VAL A 94 -3.85 9.04 -15.34
CA VAL A 94 -3.52 9.85 -14.16
C VAL A 94 -3.10 8.94 -13.02
N PHE A 95 -1.99 9.28 -12.36
CA PHE A 95 -1.42 8.57 -11.24
C PHE A 95 -1.05 9.53 -10.12
N PRO A 96 -1.10 9.15 -8.84
CA PRO A 96 -0.53 9.95 -7.77
C PRO A 96 1.00 9.92 -7.83
N ASP A 97 1.64 11.04 -7.46
CA ASP A 97 3.05 11.04 -7.07
C ASP A 97 3.20 10.52 -5.62
N PRO A 98 4.41 10.32 -5.10
CA PRO A 98 4.62 9.86 -3.71
C PRO A 98 4.04 10.79 -2.63
N ASN A 99 3.63 12.01 -3.00
CA ASN A 99 2.98 12.97 -2.11
C ASN A 99 1.46 13.07 -2.38
N GLY A 100 0.90 12.16 -3.20
CA GLY A 100 -0.51 12.12 -3.56
C GLY A 100 -0.94 13.18 -4.59
N ARG A 101 0.00 13.89 -5.25
CA ARG A 101 -0.34 14.88 -6.28
C ARG A 101 -0.52 14.19 -7.62
N PRO A 102 -1.52 14.59 -8.44
CA PRO A 102 -1.76 13.95 -9.72
C PRO A 102 -0.65 14.25 -10.73
N ILE A 103 -0.17 13.21 -11.40
CA ILE A 103 0.65 13.29 -12.60
C ILE A 103 -0.17 12.74 -13.76
N VAL A 104 -0.47 13.61 -14.74
CA VAL A 104 -1.13 13.22 -15.99
C VAL A 104 -0.08 12.79 -17.00
N VAL A 105 -0.29 11.65 -17.63
CA VAL A 105 0.65 11.08 -18.59
C VAL A 105 -0.05 10.61 -19.86
N SER A 106 0.74 10.43 -20.90
CA SER A 106 0.33 9.74 -22.13
C SER A 106 0.30 8.21 -21.96
N GLU A 107 0.30 7.49 -23.05
CA GLU A 107 0.51 6.04 -23.09
C GLU A 107 1.79 5.62 -22.35
N ILE A 108 1.74 4.47 -21.69
CA ILE A 108 2.86 3.90 -20.94
C ILE A 108 3.62 2.93 -21.84
N PHE A 109 4.94 3.09 -21.89
CA PHE A 109 5.86 2.24 -22.60
C PHE A 109 6.64 1.35 -21.64
N SER A 110 6.63 0.05 -21.90
CA SER A 110 7.35 -0.95 -21.10
C SER A 110 8.86 -0.80 -21.26
N PRO A 111 9.68 -1.34 -20.32
CA PRO A 111 11.13 -1.38 -20.50
C PRO A 111 11.51 -2.20 -21.74
N ALA A 112 12.56 -1.78 -22.43
CA ALA A 112 13.17 -2.55 -23.51
C ALA A 112 13.85 -3.81 -22.94
N VAL A 113 14.47 -3.67 -21.76
CA VAL A 113 15.08 -4.77 -21.00
C VAL A 113 14.88 -4.53 -19.52
N ALA A 114 14.52 -5.59 -18.79
CA ALA A 114 14.50 -5.62 -17.34
C ALA A 114 15.19 -6.90 -16.85
N VAL A 115 16.11 -6.75 -15.88
CA VAL A 115 16.82 -7.88 -15.28
C VAL A 115 16.83 -7.75 -13.76
N ASP A 116 16.71 -8.89 -13.07
CA ASP A 116 16.88 -8.94 -11.62
C ASP A 116 18.36 -9.11 -11.21
N ASN A 117 18.65 -9.05 -9.92
CA ASN A 117 20.00 -9.21 -9.38
C ASN A 117 20.63 -10.60 -9.64
N SER A 118 19.81 -11.61 -9.98
CA SER A 118 20.26 -12.94 -10.44
C SER A 118 20.55 -12.95 -11.95
N ARG A 119 20.43 -11.81 -12.63
CA ARG A 119 20.55 -11.66 -14.09
C ARG A 119 19.47 -12.39 -14.89
N ARG A 120 18.36 -12.74 -14.28
CA ARG A 120 17.19 -13.25 -14.97
C ARG A 120 16.50 -12.10 -15.70
N GLU A 121 16.17 -12.32 -16.97
CA GLU A 121 15.35 -11.37 -17.71
C GLU A 121 13.90 -11.47 -17.25
N VAL A 122 13.31 -10.32 -16.88
CA VAL A 122 11.98 -10.19 -16.28
C VAL A 122 11.11 -9.16 -16.98
N THR A 123 11.48 -8.76 -18.19
CA THR A 123 10.78 -7.72 -18.97
C THR A 123 9.30 -8.02 -19.15
N ARG A 124 8.96 -9.29 -19.42
CA ARG A 124 7.58 -9.72 -19.64
C ARG A 124 6.73 -9.55 -18.39
N GLU A 125 7.25 -9.93 -17.23
CA GLU A 125 6.58 -9.88 -15.93
C GLU A 125 6.23 -8.42 -15.55
N LEU A 126 7.07 -7.45 -16.00
CA LEU A 126 6.92 -6.03 -15.68
C LEU A 126 6.19 -5.20 -16.76
N SER A 127 5.75 -5.84 -17.84
CA SER A 127 5.21 -5.10 -19.00
C SER A 127 3.72 -4.79 -18.91
N ARG A 128 2.96 -5.46 -18.05
CA ARG A 128 1.50 -5.36 -17.99
C ARG A 128 1.01 -5.37 -16.56
N ALA A 129 -0.08 -4.64 -16.32
CA ALA A 129 -0.81 -4.68 -15.07
C ALA A 129 -1.89 -5.78 -15.17
N ASP A 130 -1.49 -7.04 -14.93
CA ASP A 130 -2.36 -8.22 -15.05
C ASP A 130 -2.41 -9.07 -13.77
N GLY A 131 -1.69 -8.65 -12.73
CA GLY A 131 -1.61 -9.32 -11.43
C GLY A 131 -0.57 -10.45 -11.36
N ASP A 132 0.12 -10.77 -12.48
CA ASP A 132 1.24 -11.71 -12.53
C ASP A 132 2.55 -10.94 -12.24
N ALA A 133 2.74 -10.61 -10.98
CA ALA A 133 3.81 -9.71 -10.55
C ALA A 133 5.15 -10.42 -10.39
N TRP A 134 6.22 -9.68 -10.66
CA TRP A 134 7.56 -10.10 -10.29
C TRP A 134 7.71 -10.23 -8.77
N GLU A 135 8.40 -11.26 -8.35
CA GLU A 135 8.82 -11.52 -6.97
C GLU A 135 10.24 -12.05 -6.92
N SER A 136 10.90 -11.93 -5.76
CA SER A 136 12.25 -12.46 -5.58
C SER A 136 12.25 -13.99 -5.70
N PRO A 137 13.24 -14.58 -6.40
CA PRO A 137 13.33 -16.03 -6.54
C PRO A 137 13.52 -16.75 -5.20
N ASP A 138 12.97 -17.94 -5.04
CA ASP A 138 13.02 -18.72 -3.79
C ASP A 138 14.43 -18.93 -3.27
N HIS A 139 15.39 -19.21 -4.15
CA HIS A 139 16.79 -19.43 -3.77
C HIS A 139 17.42 -18.17 -3.14
N ARG A 140 16.89 -16.97 -3.44
CA ARG A 140 17.37 -15.72 -2.89
C ARG A 140 17.15 -15.64 -1.38
N LEU A 141 15.97 -16.05 -0.92
CA LEU A 141 15.64 -16.05 0.49
C LEU A 141 16.48 -17.02 1.32
N GLN A 142 17.01 -18.08 0.68
CA GLN A 142 17.89 -19.06 1.33
C GLN A 142 19.31 -18.55 1.56
N THR A 143 19.68 -17.43 0.93
CA THR A 143 21.04 -16.87 0.96
C THR A 143 21.13 -15.51 1.65
N VAL A 144 20.03 -14.99 2.20
CA VAL A 144 20.04 -13.69 2.87
C VAL A 144 20.95 -13.69 4.10
N SER A 145 21.64 -12.56 4.29
CA SER A 145 22.49 -12.30 5.44
C SER A 145 22.51 -10.79 5.74
N THR A 146 23.07 -10.38 6.86
CA THR A 146 23.22 -8.95 7.23
C THR A 146 23.99 -8.14 6.20
N ASP A 147 24.88 -8.78 5.43
CA ASP A 147 25.68 -8.13 4.39
C ASP A 147 25.01 -8.23 3.01
N ASP A 148 24.02 -9.12 2.82
CA ASP A 148 23.37 -9.39 1.55
C ASP A 148 21.89 -9.77 1.72
N PHE A 149 21.04 -8.79 1.88
CA PHE A 149 19.58 -8.96 2.02
C PHE A 149 18.76 -8.07 1.08
N ARG A 150 19.44 -7.33 0.18
CA ARG A 150 18.76 -6.47 -0.77
C ARG A 150 18.72 -7.09 -2.16
N ASP A 151 17.60 -6.90 -2.82
CA ASP A 151 17.38 -7.18 -4.24
C ASP A 151 17.34 -5.90 -5.04
N HIS A 152 17.48 -6.04 -6.37
CA HIS A 152 17.26 -4.94 -7.29
C HIS A 152 16.73 -5.42 -8.64
N LEU A 153 16.06 -4.51 -9.33
CA LEU A 153 15.67 -4.63 -10.72
C LEU A 153 16.39 -3.54 -11.52
N ASP A 154 17.13 -3.92 -12.55
CA ASP A 154 17.71 -3.01 -13.52
C ASP A 154 16.82 -2.93 -14.75
N LEU A 155 16.38 -1.73 -15.06
CA LEU A 155 15.43 -1.41 -16.12
C LEU A 155 16.09 -0.50 -17.14
N GLU A 156 15.89 -0.82 -18.40
CA GLU A 156 16.38 -0.01 -19.52
C GLU A 156 15.21 0.36 -20.43
N PHE A 157 15.13 1.63 -20.76
CA PHE A 157 14.10 2.18 -21.64
C PHE A 157 14.72 2.93 -22.82
N ASP A 158 14.15 2.74 -24.00
CA ASP A 158 14.40 3.60 -25.14
C ASP A 158 13.60 4.89 -25.00
N VAL A 159 14.27 6.04 -25.11
CA VAL A 159 13.63 7.36 -25.04
C VAL A 159 14.10 8.21 -26.22
N PRO A 160 13.25 9.14 -26.73
CA PRO A 160 13.73 10.06 -27.77
C PRO A 160 14.92 10.91 -27.27
N THR A 161 15.90 11.15 -28.14
CA THR A 161 17.17 11.83 -27.79
C THR A 161 17.02 13.25 -27.28
N ASN A 162 15.90 13.89 -27.56
CA ASN A 162 15.57 15.25 -27.13
C ASN A 162 14.78 15.28 -25.80
N VAL A 163 14.34 14.14 -25.24
CA VAL A 163 13.65 14.06 -23.95
C VAL A 163 14.66 14.26 -22.82
N ARG A 164 14.31 15.10 -21.84
CA ARG A 164 15.13 15.41 -20.66
C ARG A 164 14.52 14.88 -19.37
N GLU A 165 13.24 14.58 -19.42
CA GLU A 165 12.44 14.17 -18.28
C GLU A 165 11.29 13.27 -18.76
N THR A 166 10.95 12.26 -17.98
CA THR A 166 9.82 11.37 -18.24
C THR A 166 9.13 11.01 -16.91
N ALA A 167 7.93 10.48 -16.95
CA ALA A 167 7.30 9.87 -15.80
C ALA A 167 7.63 8.37 -15.77
N LEU A 168 8.17 7.88 -14.66
CA LEU A 168 8.25 6.46 -14.35
C LEU A 168 6.96 6.08 -13.64
N VAL A 169 6.25 5.09 -14.17
CA VAL A 169 4.96 4.61 -13.63
C VAL A 169 5.16 3.20 -13.10
N LEU A 170 4.75 2.98 -11.86
CA LEU A 170 4.88 1.72 -11.14
C LEU A 170 3.49 1.25 -10.69
N ARG A 171 3.22 -0.07 -10.79
CA ARG A 171 2.13 -0.74 -10.10
C ARG A 171 2.72 -1.82 -9.21
N MET A 172 2.49 -1.70 -7.92
CA MET A 172 3.20 -2.51 -6.94
C MET A 172 2.42 -2.63 -5.64
N ARG A 173 2.84 -3.55 -4.79
CA ARG A 173 2.45 -3.68 -3.38
C ARG A 173 3.54 -4.39 -2.59
N ASN A 174 3.50 -4.32 -1.28
CA ASN A 174 4.39 -5.15 -0.48
C ASN A 174 3.98 -6.63 -0.54
N SER A 175 4.89 -7.48 -0.14
CA SER A 175 4.59 -8.87 0.19
C SER A 175 4.12 -8.97 1.65
N LEU A 176 3.72 -10.17 2.06
CA LEU A 176 3.39 -10.44 3.47
C LEU A 176 4.62 -10.44 4.39
N LEU A 177 5.82 -10.17 3.89
CA LEU A 177 7.04 -10.02 4.71
C LEU A 177 6.88 -8.87 5.72
N ASN A 178 6.27 -7.74 5.32
CA ASN A 178 6.02 -6.64 6.26
C ASN A 178 5.08 -7.08 7.41
N THR A 179 4.10 -7.93 7.12
CA THR A 179 3.22 -8.53 8.13
C THR A 179 3.99 -9.42 9.10
N VAL A 180 4.91 -10.27 8.60
CA VAL A 180 5.78 -11.11 9.44
C VAL A 180 6.70 -10.23 10.30
N LEU A 181 7.30 -9.19 9.72
CA LEU A 181 8.13 -8.26 10.47
C LEU A 181 7.35 -7.59 11.61
N LEU A 182 6.17 -7.04 11.31
CA LEU A 182 5.36 -6.36 12.31
C LEU A 182 4.85 -7.32 13.38
N TYR A 183 4.17 -8.39 12.99
CA TYR A 183 3.46 -9.24 13.95
C TYR A 183 4.35 -10.24 14.68
N ASP A 184 5.24 -10.94 13.96
CA ASP A 184 6.01 -12.04 14.54
C ASP A 184 7.31 -11.55 15.17
N VAL A 185 7.95 -10.55 14.59
CA VAL A 185 9.23 -10.03 15.11
C VAL A 185 9.03 -8.83 16.03
N MET A 186 8.33 -7.80 15.57
CA MET A 186 8.20 -6.56 16.35
C MET A 186 7.24 -6.70 17.54
N LEU A 187 6.05 -7.28 17.34
CA LEU A 187 5.00 -7.32 18.35
C LEU A 187 5.02 -8.60 19.19
N GLN A 188 5.08 -9.78 18.58
CA GLN A 188 5.09 -11.05 19.31
C GLN A 188 6.30 -11.17 20.26
N GLY A 189 7.48 -10.70 19.86
CA GLY A 189 8.66 -10.69 20.71
C GLY A 189 8.50 -9.87 21.99
N GLN A 190 7.63 -8.85 21.98
CA GLN A 190 7.31 -8.01 23.13
C GLN A 190 6.20 -8.58 24.01
N GLY A 191 5.48 -9.61 23.53
CA GLY A 191 4.45 -10.30 24.28
C GLY A 191 3.33 -9.35 24.75
N TRP A 192 2.97 -9.44 26.03
CA TRP A 192 1.94 -8.59 26.64
C TRP A 192 2.27 -7.08 26.63
N ARG A 193 3.53 -6.70 26.44
CA ARG A 193 3.98 -5.31 26.35
C ARG A 193 3.80 -4.67 24.97
N ALA A 194 3.41 -5.44 23.94
CA ALA A 194 3.30 -4.94 22.58
C ALA A 194 2.41 -3.69 22.46
N LEU A 195 1.26 -3.68 23.15
CA LEU A 195 0.35 -2.53 23.12
C LEU A 195 0.89 -1.31 23.87
N ASP A 196 1.58 -1.54 25.00
CA ASP A 196 2.24 -0.46 25.75
C ASP A 196 3.34 0.19 24.90
N TRP A 197 4.09 -0.63 24.18
CA TRP A 197 5.12 -0.15 23.28
C TRP A 197 4.53 0.73 22.16
N MET A 198 3.46 0.28 21.47
CA MET A 198 2.80 1.07 20.44
C MET A 198 2.17 2.36 20.99
N GLY A 199 1.49 2.30 22.12
CA GLY A 199 0.72 3.41 22.66
C GLY A 199 1.49 4.36 23.59
N GLN A 200 2.68 3.99 24.06
CA GLN A 200 3.45 4.81 25.01
C GLN A 200 4.91 4.98 24.58
N ASP A 201 5.62 3.88 24.30
CA ASP A 201 7.04 3.95 24.00
C ASP A 201 7.29 4.66 22.65
N LEU A 202 6.40 4.48 21.67
CA LEU A 202 6.47 5.15 20.35
C LEU A 202 6.01 6.62 20.36
N ASP A 203 5.39 7.12 21.44
CA ASP A 203 5.10 8.54 21.61
C ASP A 203 6.37 9.36 21.83
N GLY A 204 7.43 8.74 22.30
CA GLY A 204 8.73 9.39 22.47
C GLY A 204 9.35 9.75 21.12
N LEU A 205 9.65 11.04 20.92
CA LEU A 205 10.20 11.57 19.66
C LEU A 205 11.40 10.77 19.12
N VAL A 206 12.31 10.36 19.99
CA VAL A 206 13.52 9.60 19.60
C VAL A 206 13.16 8.19 19.13
N ALA A 207 12.27 7.50 19.85
CA ALA A 207 11.81 6.16 19.47
C ALA A 207 11.05 6.18 18.15
N LYS A 208 10.13 7.14 18.01
CA LYS A 208 9.37 7.40 16.78
C LYS A 208 10.29 7.62 15.59
N LEU A 209 11.22 8.58 15.68
CA LEU A 209 12.13 8.91 14.57
C LEU A 209 13.02 7.70 14.23
N ARG A 210 13.56 7.00 15.24
CA ARG A 210 14.42 5.83 15.04
C ARG A 210 13.67 4.71 14.31
N LEU A 211 12.47 4.37 14.76
CA LEU A 211 11.65 3.35 14.11
C LEU A 211 11.23 3.79 12.70
N GLY A 212 10.70 5.00 12.57
CA GLY A 212 10.19 5.51 11.29
C GLY A 212 11.27 5.58 10.22
N TYR A 213 12.47 6.10 10.55
CA TYR A 213 13.58 6.12 9.59
C TYR A 213 14.08 4.73 9.23
N TRP A 214 14.24 3.83 10.23
CA TRP A 214 14.66 2.47 9.96
C TRP A 214 13.65 1.72 9.10
N TYR A 215 12.36 1.78 9.46
CA TYR A 215 11.30 1.10 8.73
C TYR A 215 11.20 1.61 7.29
N ARG A 216 11.15 2.93 7.11
CA ARG A 216 11.11 3.54 5.77
C ARG A 216 12.31 3.11 4.91
N ASP A 217 13.53 3.15 5.45
CA ASP A 217 14.74 2.79 4.70
C ASP A 217 14.81 1.28 4.37
N ARG A 218 14.26 0.44 5.24
CA ARG A 218 14.31 -1.02 5.05
C ARG A 218 13.11 -1.54 4.26
N MET A 219 11.89 -1.10 4.57
CA MET A 219 10.68 -1.63 3.95
C MET A 219 10.27 -0.86 2.69
N GLY A 220 10.81 0.34 2.47
CA GLY A 220 10.62 1.12 1.27
C GLY A 220 11.43 0.62 0.06
N MET A 221 11.30 1.35 -1.04
CA MET A 221 11.98 1.09 -2.32
C MET A 221 12.76 2.31 -2.78
N SER A 222 14.08 2.16 -2.97
CA SER A 222 14.91 3.19 -3.59
C SER A 222 14.76 3.15 -5.12
N VAL A 223 14.49 4.30 -5.71
CA VAL A 223 14.48 4.51 -7.16
C VAL A 223 15.74 5.28 -7.54
N SER A 224 16.60 4.68 -8.34
CA SER A 224 17.87 5.26 -8.77
C SER A 224 17.95 5.37 -10.29
N VAL A 225 18.58 6.43 -10.78
CA VAL A 225 18.86 6.63 -12.20
C VAL A 225 20.37 6.56 -12.44
N TRP A 226 20.76 5.93 -13.54
CA TRP A 226 22.17 5.87 -13.93
C TRP A 226 22.67 7.24 -14.37
N ARG A 227 23.71 7.73 -13.71
CA ARG A 227 24.34 9.01 -14.00
C ARG A 227 25.83 8.99 -13.63
N ASP A 228 26.68 9.52 -14.50
CA ASP A 228 28.11 9.68 -14.25
C ASP A 228 28.80 8.35 -13.83
N GLY A 229 28.43 7.24 -14.49
CA GLY A 229 29.04 5.91 -14.24
C GLY A 229 28.50 5.14 -13.02
N ALA A 230 27.44 5.63 -12.36
CA ALA A 230 26.83 4.97 -11.21
C ALA A 230 25.32 5.20 -11.14
N TYR A 231 24.60 4.33 -10.44
CA TYR A 231 23.23 4.59 -10.04
C TYR A 231 23.21 5.63 -8.91
N ARG A 232 22.32 6.63 -9.03
CA ARG A 232 22.10 7.69 -8.05
C ARG A 232 20.63 7.69 -7.66
N GLU A 233 20.36 7.54 -6.37
CA GLU A 233 19.02 7.59 -5.85
C GLU A 233 18.41 8.98 -6.11
N ILE A 234 17.17 8.98 -6.58
CA ILE A 234 16.38 10.17 -6.88
C ILE A 234 15.10 10.25 -6.05
N GLU A 235 14.60 9.09 -5.60
CA GLU A 235 13.40 9.00 -4.78
C GLU A 235 13.45 7.75 -3.91
N HIS A 236 12.77 7.80 -2.77
CA HIS A 236 12.57 6.68 -1.88
C HIS A 236 11.07 6.53 -1.58
N LEU A 237 10.48 5.50 -2.18
CA LEU A 237 9.06 5.17 -1.99
C LEU A 237 8.85 4.50 -0.64
N PRO A 238 7.83 4.89 0.14
CA PRO A 238 7.44 4.18 1.35
C PRO A 238 6.86 2.79 1.01
N ASP A 239 6.67 1.96 2.01
CA ASP A 239 5.86 0.76 1.87
C ASP A 239 4.38 1.10 1.62
N THR A 240 3.65 0.16 1.03
CA THR A 240 2.29 0.39 0.52
C THR A 240 1.25 -0.52 1.16
N GLY A 241 1.65 -1.44 2.00
CA GLY A 241 0.81 -2.53 2.47
C GLY A 241 0.76 -3.73 1.50
N PRO A 242 0.35 -4.91 1.99
CA PRO A 242 0.44 -6.15 1.24
C PRO A 242 -0.84 -6.54 0.48
N ILE A 243 -1.96 -5.85 0.67
CA ILE A 243 -3.27 -6.31 0.19
C ILE A 243 -3.64 -5.63 -1.13
N ALA A 244 -3.69 -4.29 -1.15
CA ALA A 244 -4.10 -3.53 -2.33
C ALA A 244 -2.92 -3.23 -3.27
N TRP A 245 -3.21 -3.25 -4.57
CA TRP A 245 -2.27 -2.75 -5.57
C TRP A 245 -2.25 -1.23 -5.55
N GLN A 246 -1.07 -0.66 -5.47
CA GLN A 246 -0.88 0.77 -5.62
C GLN A 246 -0.24 1.11 -6.97
N ASP A 247 -0.75 2.17 -7.58
CA ASP A 247 -0.17 2.81 -8.76
C ASP A 247 0.48 4.12 -8.33
N VAL A 248 1.73 4.35 -8.72
CA VAL A 248 2.45 5.61 -8.46
C VAL A 248 3.20 6.07 -9.70
N ALA A 249 3.33 7.38 -9.88
CA ALA A 249 4.17 7.96 -10.92
C ALA A 249 5.22 8.91 -10.33
N LEU A 250 6.43 8.87 -10.88
CA LEU A 250 7.55 9.73 -10.50
C LEU A 250 8.06 10.48 -11.71
N THR A 251 8.40 11.74 -11.54
CA THR A 251 9.18 12.46 -12.55
C THR A 251 10.65 12.07 -12.44
N VAL A 252 11.22 11.51 -13.51
CA VAL A 252 12.60 11.04 -13.55
C VAL A 252 13.41 11.76 -14.63
N PRO A 253 14.65 12.19 -14.33
CA PRO A 253 15.51 12.83 -15.33
C PRO A 253 16.06 11.80 -16.32
N VAL A 254 16.08 12.15 -17.60
CA VAL A 254 16.79 11.40 -18.65
C VAL A 254 18.21 11.95 -18.74
N THR A 255 19.16 11.18 -18.26
CA THR A 255 20.57 11.59 -18.11
C THR A 255 21.44 11.22 -19.33
N GLU A 256 21.00 10.24 -20.14
CA GLU A 256 21.67 9.80 -21.35
C GLU A 256 20.76 9.99 -22.56
N PRO A 257 21.19 10.65 -23.64
CA PRO A 257 20.38 10.80 -24.85
C PRO A 257 19.99 9.45 -25.45
N GLY A 258 18.69 9.26 -25.67
CA GLY A 258 18.18 8.04 -26.31
C GLY A 258 17.97 6.86 -25.36
N ARG A 259 18.38 6.95 -24.11
CA ARG A 259 18.32 5.84 -23.15
C ARG A 259 18.07 6.32 -21.72
N LEU A 260 17.22 5.60 -21.00
CA LEU A 260 17.04 5.76 -19.57
C LEU A 260 17.31 4.44 -18.87
N ARG A 261 18.18 4.46 -17.86
CA ARG A 261 18.47 3.30 -17.02
C ARG A 261 18.03 3.61 -15.58
N VAL A 262 17.15 2.77 -15.06
CA VAL A 262 16.58 2.88 -13.71
C VAL A 262 16.91 1.64 -12.93
N ARG A 263 17.24 1.78 -11.65
CA ARG A 263 17.36 0.67 -10.70
C ARG A 263 16.34 0.89 -9.59
N LEU A 264 15.54 -0.14 -9.33
CA LEU A 264 14.71 -0.28 -8.15
C LEU A 264 15.44 -1.15 -7.15
N SER A 265 15.66 -0.70 -5.91
CA SER A 265 16.37 -1.47 -4.88
C SER A 265 15.55 -1.55 -3.61
N PHE A 266 15.46 -2.75 -3.03
CA PHE A 266 14.59 -3.04 -1.88
C PHE A 266 15.08 -4.28 -1.13
N VAL A 267 14.49 -4.57 0.01
CA VAL A 267 14.74 -5.81 0.77
C VAL A 267 14.19 -7.01 -0.01
N ALA A 268 14.95 -8.10 -0.05
CA ALA A 268 14.60 -9.33 -0.75
C ALA A 268 13.16 -9.77 -0.44
N ASP A 269 12.40 -10.06 -1.49
CA ASP A 269 11.01 -10.49 -1.47
C ASP A 269 10.01 -9.55 -0.76
N ASN A 270 10.40 -8.31 -0.45
CA ASN A 270 9.49 -7.35 0.17
C ASN A 270 8.44 -6.78 -0.79
N TRP A 271 8.69 -6.81 -2.09
CA TRP A 271 7.83 -6.20 -3.09
C TRP A 271 7.27 -7.18 -4.11
N ARG A 272 6.04 -6.92 -4.54
CA ARG A 272 5.38 -7.49 -5.70
C ARG A 272 5.24 -6.37 -6.71
N ILE A 273 5.87 -6.50 -7.88
CA ILE A 273 5.90 -5.45 -8.91
C ILE A 273 5.22 -6.00 -10.15
N ASP A 274 4.03 -5.48 -10.43
CA ASP A 274 3.16 -5.93 -11.51
C ASP A 274 3.48 -5.22 -12.83
N ARG A 275 3.76 -3.90 -12.77
CA ARG A 275 4.13 -3.13 -13.96
C ARG A 275 5.15 -2.05 -13.63
N VAL A 276 6.12 -1.89 -14.55
CA VAL A 276 6.98 -0.72 -14.61
C VAL A 276 7.00 -0.20 -16.04
N GLY A 277 6.84 1.11 -16.21
CA GLY A 277 6.91 1.73 -17.54
C GLY A 277 7.25 3.20 -17.45
N ILE A 278 7.51 3.80 -18.61
CA ILE A 278 7.70 5.24 -18.73
C ILE A 278 6.59 5.86 -19.58
N ALA A 279 6.28 7.12 -19.30
CA ALA A 279 5.29 7.86 -20.06
C ALA A 279 5.67 9.33 -20.16
N LYS A 280 5.21 10.00 -21.21
CA LYS A 280 5.42 11.45 -21.34
C LYS A 280 4.52 12.17 -20.33
N PRO A 281 5.08 12.97 -19.41
CA PRO A 281 4.26 13.81 -18.54
C PRO A 281 3.55 14.89 -19.35
N LEU A 282 2.30 15.14 -18.99
CA LEU A 282 1.42 16.11 -19.63
C LEU A 282 1.00 17.17 -18.62
N LYS A 283 0.35 18.23 -19.07
CA LYS A 283 -0.23 19.22 -18.16
C LYS A 283 -1.38 18.57 -17.38
N ASN A 284 -1.44 18.88 -16.09
CA ASN A 284 -2.52 18.41 -15.24
C ASN A 284 -3.87 18.93 -15.75
N GLY A 285 -4.89 18.07 -15.69
CA GLY A 285 -6.28 18.44 -15.90
C GLY A 285 -6.84 19.24 -14.72
N ALA A 286 -8.13 19.55 -14.78
CA ALA A 286 -8.83 20.16 -13.66
C ALA A 286 -8.88 19.17 -12.49
N LEU A 287 -8.56 19.65 -11.30
CA LEU A 287 -8.60 18.90 -10.06
C LEU A 287 -9.66 19.55 -9.15
N ARG A 288 -10.51 18.72 -8.55
CA ARG A 288 -11.41 19.16 -7.48
C ARG A 288 -11.53 18.09 -6.40
N THR A 289 -11.69 18.52 -5.16
CA THR A 289 -12.15 17.67 -4.06
C THR A 289 -13.65 17.52 -4.16
N VAL A 290 -14.13 16.30 -4.08
CA VAL A 290 -15.56 15.96 -4.03
C VAL A 290 -15.91 15.70 -2.58
N ALA A 291 -16.83 16.49 -2.06
CA ALA A 291 -17.28 16.36 -0.68
C ALA A 291 -18.02 15.02 -0.47
N LEU A 292 -17.77 14.39 0.67
CA LEU A 292 -18.55 13.25 1.16
C LEU A 292 -20.01 13.70 1.35
N THR A 293 -20.93 13.03 0.68
CA THR A 293 -22.37 13.35 0.75
C THR A 293 -23.00 12.71 1.98
N ASP A 294 -22.87 11.39 2.07
CA ASP A 294 -23.43 10.60 3.18
C ASP A 294 -22.49 9.43 3.53
N VAL A 295 -22.61 9.01 4.78
CA VAL A 295 -22.10 7.71 5.25
C VAL A 295 -23.28 6.85 5.65
N LEU A 296 -23.33 5.64 5.15
CA LEU A 296 -24.40 4.68 5.46
C LEU A 296 -23.85 3.53 6.29
N ALA A 297 -24.61 3.11 7.27
CA ALA A 297 -24.39 1.84 7.95
C ALA A 297 -24.75 0.66 7.03
N ARG A 298 -24.41 -0.54 7.43
CA ARG A 298 -24.67 -1.77 6.67
C ARG A 298 -26.15 -2.01 6.34
N ASP A 299 -27.06 -1.56 7.19
CA ASP A 299 -28.52 -1.66 6.97
C ASP A 299 -29.08 -0.58 6.05
N GLY A 300 -28.22 0.28 5.51
CA GLY A 300 -28.57 1.40 4.63
C GLY A 300 -29.03 2.66 5.35
N SER A 301 -29.04 2.69 6.68
CA SER A 301 -29.35 3.90 7.44
C SER A 301 -28.21 4.91 7.36
N ILE A 302 -28.57 6.20 7.25
CA ILE A 302 -27.57 7.29 7.24
C ILE A 302 -26.99 7.45 8.65
N VAL A 303 -25.66 7.65 8.73
CA VAL A 303 -24.89 7.92 9.94
C VAL A 303 -24.33 9.36 9.85
N PRO A 304 -25.09 10.38 10.21
CA PRO A 304 -24.67 11.78 10.00
C PRO A 304 -23.40 12.15 10.74
N GLU A 305 -23.19 11.61 11.94
CA GLU A 305 -22.00 11.84 12.76
C GLU A 305 -20.73 11.37 12.05
N ALA A 306 -20.79 10.23 11.35
CA ALA A 306 -19.65 9.72 10.59
C ALA A 306 -19.27 10.64 9.44
N SER A 307 -20.26 11.25 8.78
CA SER A 307 -20.02 12.23 7.72
C SER A 307 -19.34 13.50 8.23
N GLU A 308 -19.66 13.95 9.45
CA GLU A 308 -19.02 15.12 10.07
C GLU A 308 -17.57 14.80 10.47
N LEU A 309 -17.33 13.65 11.11
CA LEU A 309 -16.01 13.22 11.57
C LEU A 309 -14.99 13.03 10.44
N LEU A 310 -15.43 12.77 9.20
CA LEU A 310 -14.55 12.52 8.06
C LEU A 310 -14.24 13.75 7.20
N ARG A 311 -14.77 14.94 7.55
CA ARG A 311 -14.66 16.14 6.70
C ARG A 311 -13.37 16.92 6.84
N SER A 312 -12.77 16.89 8.01
CA SER A 312 -11.60 17.73 8.33
C SER A 312 -10.65 17.00 9.25
N THR A 313 -9.37 17.24 9.07
CA THR A 313 -8.36 16.77 10.01
C THR A 313 -8.43 17.62 11.30
N ASP A 314 -8.76 16.95 12.41
CA ASP A 314 -8.87 17.56 13.74
C ASP A 314 -8.63 16.50 14.84
N ASP A 315 -9.06 16.74 16.07
CA ASP A 315 -8.89 15.81 17.20
C ASP A 315 -10.03 14.78 17.33
N ASP A 316 -11.04 14.83 16.44
CA ASP A 316 -12.20 13.95 16.43
C ASP A 316 -12.09 12.92 15.29
N TYR A 317 -12.25 11.63 15.62
CA TYR A 317 -12.04 10.53 14.69
C TYR A 317 -13.29 9.69 14.48
N LEU A 318 -13.53 9.27 13.25
CA LEU A 318 -14.41 8.13 13.02
C LEU A 318 -13.68 6.86 13.48
N ILE A 319 -14.24 6.20 14.49
CA ILE A 319 -13.67 4.99 15.06
C ILE A 319 -14.40 3.78 14.49
N THR A 320 -13.66 2.86 13.85
CA THR A 320 -14.22 1.57 13.41
C THR A 320 -13.53 0.40 14.10
N ARG A 321 -14.33 -0.63 14.40
CA ARG A 321 -13.91 -1.86 15.10
C ARG A 321 -13.99 -3.07 14.18
N PRO A 322 -13.33 -4.19 14.52
CA PRO A 322 -13.38 -5.42 13.73
C PRO A 322 -14.79 -5.84 13.36
N GLY A 323 -15.02 -6.04 12.06
CA GLY A 323 -16.32 -6.43 11.48
C GLY A 323 -17.26 -5.28 11.14
N GLU A 324 -16.90 -4.04 11.42
CA GLU A 324 -17.68 -2.88 11.00
C GLU A 324 -17.44 -2.55 9.53
N GLN A 325 -18.53 -2.08 8.91
CA GLN A 325 -18.59 -1.73 7.50
C GLN A 325 -19.45 -0.48 7.32
N LEU A 326 -18.98 0.46 6.51
CA LEU A 326 -19.66 1.69 6.16
C LEU A 326 -19.65 1.90 4.66
N THR A 327 -20.72 2.48 4.10
CA THR A 327 -20.74 2.90 2.70
C THR A 327 -20.58 4.41 2.61
N LEU A 328 -19.56 4.84 1.88
CA LEU A 328 -19.27 6.24 1.60
C LEU A 328 -19.90 6.62 0.26
N ARG A 329 -20.65 7.72 0.23
CA ARG A 329 -21.30 8.23 -1.00
C ARG A 329 -20.74 9.61 -1.34
N PHE A 330 -20.33 9.76 -2.61
CA PHE A 330 -19.84 11.02 -3.16
C PHE A 330 -20.64 11.39 -4.40
N HIS A 331 -21.25 12.55 -4.42
CA HIS A 331 -21.95 13.04 -5.61
C HIS A 331 -20.96 13.80 -6.49
N VAL A 332 -20.68 13.22 -7.66
CA VAL A 332 -19.68 13.73 -8.61
C VAL A 332 -20.27 14.56 -9.73
N GLY A 333 -21.59 14.52 -9.89
CA GLY A 333 -22.31 15.21 -10.98
C GLY A 333 -21.99 14.70 -12.37
N ASP A 334 -22.56 15.32 -13.37
CA ASP A 334 -22.36 14.98 -14.78
C ASP A 334 -20.90 15.19 -15.23
N SER A 335 -20.41 14.33 -16.12
CA SER A 335 -19.12 14.56 -16.77
C SER A 335 -19.24 15.52 -17.95
N GLU A 336 -18.20 16.32 -18.17
CA GLU A 336 -18.08 17.08 -19.41
C GLU A 336 -18.02 16.13 -20.61
N LEU A 337 -18.72 16.49 -21.69
CA LEU A 337 -18.79 15.67 -22.87
C LEU A 337 -17.37 15.44 -23.47
N GLY A 338 -16.98 14.17 -23.58
CA GLY A 338 -15.70 13.77 -24.14
C GLY A 338 -14.52 13.80 -23.18
N ALA A 339 -14.70 14.15 -21.90
CA ALA A 339 -13.67 14.03 -20.87
C ALA A 339 -13.79 12.70 -20.10
N LYS A 340 -12.66 12.21 -19.58
CA LYS A 340 -12.60 11.13 -18.57
C LYS A 340 -12.31 11.70 -17.19
N ARG A 341 -12.69 10.94 -16.18
CA ARG A 341 -12.43 11.25 -14.77
C ARG A 341 -11.66 10.09 -14.14
N THR A 342 -10.63 10.42 -13.40
CA THR A 342 -9.92 9.49 -12.50
C THR A 342 -10.10 9.97 -11.08
N TYR A 343 -10.28 9.04 -10.16
CA TYR A 343 -10.53 9.32 -8.76
C TYR A 343 -9.36 8.84 -7.90
N PHE A 344 -9.00 9.65 -6.91
CA PHE A 344 -8.11 9.26 -5.82
C PHE A 344 -8.88 9.31 -4.52
N LEU A 345 -8.65 8.34 -3.65
CA LEU A 345 -9.07 8.39 -2.26
C LEU A 345 -7.90 8.92 -1.44
N ALA A 346 -8.08 10.03 -0.78
CA ALA A 346 -7.16 10.53 0.22
C ALA A 346 -7.72 10.22 1.60
N ALA A 347 -6.98 9.46 2.38
CA ALA A 347 -7.34 9.05 3.73
C ALA A 347 -6.28 9.50 4.72
N GLU A 348 -6.68 9.99 5.89
CA GLU A 348 -5.79 10.35 6.99
C GLU A 348 -6.25 9.66 8.26
N GLY A 349 -5.29 9.07 8.99
CA GLY A 349 -5.61 8.35 10.20
C GLY A 349 -4.49 7.42 10.66
N TYR A 350 -4.82 6.61 11.66
CA TYR A 350 -3.98 5.56 12.19
C TYR A 350 -4.82 4.39 12.69
N TYR A 351 -4.15 3.29 13.05
CA TYR A 351 -4.82 2.17 13.67
C TYR A 351 -4.05 1.69 14.91
N ILE A 352 -4.75 0.97 15.78
CA ILE A 352 -4.18 0.32 16.96
C ILE A 352 -4.57 -1.15 16.94
N GLU A 353 -3.56 -2.02 16.96
CA GLU A 353 -3.71 -3.46 17.05
C GLU A 353 -4.39 -3.90 18.35
N TRP A 354 -5.17 -4.96 18.26
CA TRP A 354 -5.66 -5.65 19.44
C TRP A 354 -4.65 -6.72 19.90
N MET A 355 -4.59 -6.94 21.21
CA MET A 355 -3.75 -7.99 21.81
C MET A 355 -4.08 -9.35 21.19
N ARG A 356 -3.09 -10.01 20.62
CA ARG A 356 -3.23 -11.33 20.03
C ARG A 356 -2.88 -12.41 21.04
N ARG A 357 -3.60 -13.54 20.97
CA ARG A 357 -3.42 -14.65 21.91
C ARG A 357 -2.00 -15.22 21.87
N GLU A 358 -1.42 -15.25 20.69
CA GLU A 358 -0.07 -15.74 20.45
C GLU A 358 0.97 -14.90 21.18
N TRP A 359 0.80 -13.58 21.24
CA TRP A 359 1.71 -12.68 21.95
C TRP A 359 1.71 -12.94 23.46
N LEU A 360 0.56 -13.33 24.03
CA LEU A 360 0.47 -13.66 25.46
C LEU A 360 1.25 -14.94 25.85
N GLN A 361 1.66 -15.74 24.87
CA GLN A 361 2.46 -16.95 25.10
C GLN A 361 3.96 -16.67 25.23
N THR A 362 4.41 -15.45 24.91
CA THR A 362 5.82 -15.06 25.05
C THR A 362 6.23 -15.02 26.51
N VAL A 363 7.10 -15.95 26.89
CA VAL A 363 7.50 -16.14 28.29
C VAL A 363 8.45 -15.05 28.78
N SER A 364 9.31 -14.53 27.90
CA SER A 364 10.31 -13.52 28.21
C SER A 364 10.22 -12.36 27.21
N PRO A 365 9.30 -11.40 27.43
CA PRO A 365 9.15 -10.24 26.57
C PRO A 365 10.44 -9.42 26.49
N VAL A 366 10.86 -9.09 25.25
CA VAL A 366 12.01 -8.23 24.98
C VAL A 366 11.54 -7.01 24.21
N PRO A 367 11.87 -5.78 24.65
CA PRO A 367 11.54 -4.58 23.87
C PRO A 367 12.13 -4.65 22.48
N PHE A 368 11.34 -4.31 21.47
CA PHE A 368 11.82 -4.27 20.09
C PHE A 368 12.78 -3.09 19.89
N HIS A 369 13.89 -3.38 19.25
CA HIS A 369 14.84 -2.37 18.80
C HIS A 369 15.11 -2.53 17.31
N PRO A 370 14.87 -1.48 16.49
CA PRO A 370 15.16 -1.50 15.06
C PRO A 370 16.62 -1.88 14.77
N SER A 371 16.82 -2.97 14.05
CA SER A 371 18.15 -3.48 13.66
C SER A 371 18.06 -4.34 12.40
N ASP A 372 19.19 -4.51 11.71
CA ASP A 372 19.23 -5.40 10.54
C ASP A 372 19.12 -6.87 10.96
N ASP A 373 19.54 -7.24 12.16
CA ASP A 373 19.34 -8.60 12.70
C ASP A 373 17.84 -8.93 12.80
N ALA A 374 17.02 -8.00 13.33
CA ALA A 374 15.57 -8.19 13.40
C ALA A 374 14.93 -8.34 12.02
N LEU A 375 15.43 -7.63 11.01
CA LEU A 375 14.99 -7.78 9.64
C LEU A 375 15.39 -9.14 9.06
N ILE A 376 16.59 -9.62 9.32
CA ILE A 376 17.03 -10.96 8.90
C ILE A 376 16.20 -12.05 9.56
N ASP A 377 15.89 -11.92 10.85
CA ASP A 377 14.98 -12.84 11.55
C ASP A 377 13.61 -12.90 10.86
N ALA A 378 13.05 -11.76 10.48
CA ALA A 378 11.81 -11.70 9.73
C ALA A 378 11.92 -12.35 8.34
N LEU A 379 13.01 -12.11 7.61
CA LEU A 379 13.28 -12.72 6.30
C LEU A 379 13.39 -14.24 6.39
N LEU A 380 14.09 -14.77 7.39
CA LEU A 380 14.22 -16.21 7.60
C LEU A 380 12.88 -16.85 8.02
N ALA A 381 12.12 -16.21 8.91
CA ALA A 381 10.79 -16.65 9.28
C ALA A 381 9.83 -16.64 8.06
N TRP A 382 9.90 -15.60 7.24
CA TRP A 382 9.15 -15.49 6.00
C TRP A 382 9.52 -16.60 5.00
N ALA A 383 10.81 -16.83 4.79
CA ALA A 383 11.31 -17.88 3.88
C ALA A 383 10.81 -19.28 4.27
N ASP A 384 10.76 -19.58 5.55
CA ASP A 384 10.29 -20.87 6.09
C ASP A 384 8.74 -21.02 5.97
N GLN A 385 7.99 -19.94 6.08
CA GLN A 385 6.54 -19.94 6.19
C GLN A 385 5.81 -19.38 4.95
N ARG A 386 6.53 -18.91 3.92
CA ARG A 386 5.98 -18.17 2.77
C ARG A 386 4.78 -18.84 2.13
N ASP A 387 4.90 -20.13 1.81
CA ASP A 387 3.80 -20.88 1.17
C ASP A 387 2.62 -21.09 2.12
N ALA A 388 2.88 -21.29 3.40
CA ALA A 388 1.85 -21.40 4.42
C ALA A 388 1.12 -20.07 4.61
N TYR A 389 1.84 -18.94 4.65
CA TYR A 389 1.24 -17.61 4.70
C TYR A 389 0.43 -17.29 3.44
N ARG A 390 0.96 -17.58 2.25
CA ARG A 390 0.25 -17.38 0.98
C ARG A 390 -1.02 -18.24 0.90
N ALA A 391 -0.92 -19.54 1.19
CA ALA A 391 -2.07 -20.42 1.17
C ALA A 391 -3.15 -20.00 2.17
N LYS A 392 -2.73 -19.56 3.33
CA LYS A 392 -3.61 -19.02 4.35
C LYS A 392 -4.29 -17.73 3.87
N PHE A 393 -3.54 -16.82 3.28
CA PHE A 393 -4.04 -15.54 2.76
C PHE A 393 -5.07 -15.76 1.64
N GLU A 394 -4.76 -16.65 0.68
CA GLU A 394 -5.69 -16.99 -0.41
C GLU A 394 -6.95 -17.71 0.10
N ALA A 395 -6.83 -18.59 1.09
CA ALA A 395 -7.96 -19.28 1.70
C ALA A 395 -8.84 -18.33 2.56
N THR A 396 -8.29 -17.20 2.96
CA THR A 396 -8.99 -16.17 3.76
C THR A 396 -9.49 -15.00 2.93
N LYS A 397 -9.46 -15.08 1.58
CA LYS A 397 -10.24 -14.16 0.74
C LYS A 397 -11.66 -14.17 1.27
N ILE A 398 -12.01 -13.09 1.95
CA ILE A 398 -13.23 -12.97 2.74
C ILE A 398 -14.39 -12.85 1.77
N PRO A 399 -15.29 -13.84 1.68
CA PRO A 399 -16.57 -13.57 1.08
C PRO A 399 -17.23 -12.53 1.95
N VAL A 400 -17.36 -11.32 1.41
CA VAL A 400 -18.19 -10.29 1.99
C VAL A 400 -19.61 -10.82 2.00
N ARG A 401 -20.18 -10.99 3.16
CA ARG A 401 -21.58 -11.38 3.37
C ARG A 401 -22.35 -10.19 3.90
#